data_e078883d4338c9ad92d085cb445976d3
#
_entry.id   e078883d4338c9ad92d085cb445976d3
#
_cell.length_a   1.000
_cell.length_b   1.000
_cell.length_c   1.000
_cell.angle_alpha   90.00
_cell.angle_beta   90.00
_cell.angle_gamma   90.00
#
_symmetry.space_group_name_H-M   'P 1'
#
loop_
_entity.id
_entity.type
_entity.pdbx_description
1 polymer ?
#
loop_
_entity_poly.entity_id
_entity_poly.type
_entity_poly.pdbx_seq_one_letter_code
_entity_poly.pdbx_strand_id
1 'polypeptide(L)'
;VVTRYSEEQRHYHNLGHIAASLTELDRCGVQDFTIEGAIWFHDVIYDPHRSDNEDASVAWFRENTDAWLDPVLAAEVTALIEATDFRRPRTEDSASALMVDIDLAILATPEEAYDAYCAAIRREYAHVPDEAFRSGRAKVMAGFLAKRIYRTEYFADREEAARRNIQSELDELGASA
;
A
#
# COMPACT_ATOMS: atom_id res chain seq x y z
N VAL A 1 0.94 -15.46 8.99
CA VAL A 1 1.01 -14.44 7.93
C VAL A 1 0.23 -14.93 6.71
N VAL A 2 0.69 -15.96 5.97
CA VAL A 2 0.08 -16.43 4.70
C VAL A 2 -1.43 -16.63 4.79
N THR A 3 -1.95 -17.23 5.87
CA THR A 3 -3.39 -17.45 6.08
C THR A 3 -4.19 -16.15 6.09
N ARG A 4 -3.61 -15.06 6.63
CA ARG A 4 -4.24 -13.73 6.65
C ARG A 4 -4.43 -13.17 5.24
N TYR A 5 -3.40 -13.29 4.41
CA TYR A 5 -3.46 -12.84 3.01
C TYR A 5 -4.29 -13.75 2.09
N SER A 6 -4.79 -14.88 2.60
CA SER A 6 -5.67 -15.80 1.87
C SER A 6 -7.15 -15.69 2.27
N GLU A 7 -7.52 -14.67 3.06
CA GLU A 7 -8.89 -14.39 3.46
C GLU A 7 -9.73 -14.02 2.23
N GLU A 8 -10.95 -14.57 2.10
CA GLU A 8 -11.80 -14.49 0.90
C GLU A 8 -12.19 -13.05 0.51
N GLN A 9 -12.27 -12.14 1.47
CA GLN A 9 -12.62 -10.73 1.24
C GLN A 9 -11.47 -9.91 0.66
N ARG A 10 -10.23 -10.42 0.64
CA ARG A 10 -9.06 -9.73 0.12
C ARG A 10 -8.95 -9.91 -1.38
N HIS A 11 -9.35 -8.90 -2.14
CA HIS A 11 -9.29 -8.95 -3.60
C HIS A 11 -8.04 -8.32 -4.17
N TYR A 12 -7.47 -7.32 -3.49
CA TYR A 12 -6.18 -6.70 -3.80
C TYR A 12 -5.14 -6.93 -2.69
N HIS A 13 -5.48 -6.67 -1.42
CA HIS A 13 -4.55 -6.78 -0.28
C HIS A 13 -4.35 -8.26 0.12
N ASN A 14 -3.86 -9.07 -0.82
CA ASN A 14 -3.67 -10.52 -0.74
C ASN A 14 -2.20 -10.91 -1.02
N LEU A 15 -1.91 -12.22 -1.11
CA LEU A 15 -0.56 -12.72 -1.44
C LEU A 15 -0.01 -12.21 -2.78
N GLY A 16 -0.87 -11.86 -3.73
CA GLY A 16 -0.44 -11.27 -5.00
C GLY A 16 0.19 -9.90 -4.81
N HIS A 17 -0.39 -9.05 -3.95
CA HIS A 17 0.19 -7.77 -3.57
C HIS A 17 1.56 -7.95 -2.89
N ILE A 18 1.67 -8.86 -1.93
CA ILE A 18 2.94 -9.15 -1.25
C ILE A 18 4.00 -9.63 -2.25
N ALA A 19 3.66 -10.55 -3.15
CA ALA A 19 4.58 -11.04 -4.17
C ALA A 19 5.04 -9.93 -5.14
N ALA A 20 4.14 -9.04 -5.51
CA ALA A 20 4.47 -7.87 -6.33
C ALA A 20 5.43 -6.93 -5.60
N SER A 21 5.16 -6.62 -4.33
CA SER A 21 6.00 -5.75 -3.50
C SER A 21 7.41 -6.33 -3.29
N LEU A 22 7.53 -7.64 -3.02
CA LEU A 22 8.82 -8.32 -2.93
C LEU A 22 9.58 -8.29 -4.27
N THR A 23 8.85 -8.44 -5.39
CA THR A 23 9.46 -8.32 -6.73
C THR A 23 10.00 -6.91 -6.99
N GLU A 24 9.30 -5.87 -6.52
CA GLU A 24 9.80 -4.49 -6.64
C GLU A 24 11.02 -4.25 -5.74
N LEU A 25 11.06 -4.79 -4.53
CA LEU A 25 12.24 -4.73 -3.67
C LEU A 25 13.46 -5.39 -4.35
N ASP A 26 13.27 -6.57 -4.93
CA ASP A 26 14.31 -7.27 -5.69
C ASP A 26 14.83 -6.44 -6.88
N ARG A 27 13.93 -5.77 -7.61
CA ARG A 27 14.28 -4.89 -8.74
C ARG A 27 15.10 -3.67 -8.31
N CYS A 28 14.87 -3.17 -7.11
CA CYS A 28 15.69 -2.10 -6.54
C CYS A 28 17.10 -2.56 -6.17
N GLY A 29 17.36 -3.88 -6.12
CA GLY A 29 18.66 -4.45 -5.73
C GLY A 29 19.01 -4.19 -4.26
N VAL A 30 18.02 -3.84 -3.45
CA VAL A 30 18.17 -3.57 -2.02
C VAL A 30 17.94 -4.87 -1.25
N GLN A 31 18.91 -5.23 -0.41
CA GLN A 31 18.80 -6.36 0.52
C GLN A 31 18.65 -5.79 1.92
N ASP A 32 17.42 -5.64 2.38
CA ASP A 32 17.08 -5.06 3.68
C ASP A 32 15.96 -5.89 4.32
N PHE A 33 16.32 -6.61 5.39
CA PHE A 33 15.38 -7.47 6.12
C PHE A 33 14.26 -6.70 6.81
N THR A 34 14.45 -5.42 7.13
CA THR A 34 13.42 -4.62 7.78
C THR A 34 12.36 -4.19 6.77
N ILE A 35 12.77 -3.84 5.55
CA ILE A 35 11.84 -3.55 4.44
C ILE A 35 11.10 -4.82 4.03
N GLU A 36 11.80 -5.95 3.85
CA GLU A 36 11.17 -7.24 3.55
C GLU A 36 10.15 -7.63 4.64
N GLY A 37 10.53 -7.48 5.91
CA GLY A 37 9.64 -7.69 7.05
C GLY A 37 8.42 -6.78 6.98
N ALA A 38 8.60 -5.49 6.72
CA ALA A 38 7.49 -4.56 6.60
C ALA A 38 6.54 -4.92 5.44
N ILE A 39 7.06 -5.34 4.29
CA ILE A 39 6.25 -5.85 3.17
C ILE A 39 5.37 -7.02 3.63
N TRP A 40 5.93 -7.97 4.40
CA TRP A 40 5.15 -9.11 4.89
C TRP A 40 4.11 -8.76 5.95
N PHE A 41 4.23 -7.63 6.64
CA PHE A 41 3.41 -7.35 7.82
C PHE A 41 2.53 -6.09 7.70
N HIS A 42 2.73 -5.17 6.73
CA HIS A 42 2.01 -3.90 6.70
C HIS A 42 0.49 -4.07 6.61
N ASP A 43 0.03 -5.06 5.85
CA ASP A 43 -1.39 -5.38 5.64
C ASP A 43 -1.79 -6.73 6.26
N VAL A 44 -1.02 -7.26 7.24
CA VAL A 44 -1.34 -8.56 7.86
C VAL A 44 -2.71 -8.55 8.52
N ILE A 45 -3.13 -7.42 9.00
CA ILE A 45 -4.51 -7.11 9.37
C ILE A 45 -5.05 -6.13 8.34
N TYR A 46 -6.10 -6.53 7.63
CA TYR A 46 -6.78 -5.68 6.66
C TYR A 46 -8.28 -5.94 6.69
N ASP A 47 -9.02 -4.93 7.12
CA ASP A 47 -10.48 -4.90 7.13
C ASP A 47 -10.95 -3.55 6.60
N PRO A 48 -11.62 -3.48 5.44
CA PRO A 48 -12.09 -2.21 4.87
C PRO A 48 -13.17 -1.50 5.70
N HIS A 49 -13.69 -2.12 6.78
CA HIS A 49 -14.56 -1.46 7.75
C HIS A 49 -13.79 -0.70 8.85
N ARG A 50 -12.47 -0.89 8.92
CA ARG A 50 -11.59 -0.26 9.92
C ARG A 50 -10.89 0.95 9.34
N SER A 51 -10.44 1.83 10.23
CA SER A 51 -9.59 2.97 9.89
C SER A 51 -8.22 2.90 10.57
N ASP A 52 -7.87 1.78 11.19
CA ASP A 52 -6.66 1.57 12.00
C ASP A 52 -5.96 0.24 11.62
N ASN A 53 -6.01 -0.15 10.33
CA ASN A 53 -5.43 -1.39 9.85
C ASN A 53 -3.91 -1.46 10.08
N GLU A 54 -3.21 -0.37 9.85
CA GLU A 54 -1.76 -0.24 10.05
C GLU A 54 -1.40 -0.41 11.54
N ASP A 55 -2.14 0.24 12.46
CA ASP A 55 -1.95 0.07 13.90
C ASP A 55 -2.23 -1.37 14.35
N ALA A 56 -3.27 -1.99 13.80
CA ALA A 56 -3.61 -3.38 14.08
C ALA A 56 -2.56 -4.35 13.51
N SER A 57 -1.99 -4.04 12.34
CA SER A 57 -0.89 -4.79 11.74
C SER A 57 0.37 -4.70 12.58
N VAL A 58 0.72 -3.52 13.08
CA VAL A 58 1.82 -3.33 14.05
C VAL A 58 1.59 -4.13 15.33
N ALA A 59 0.39 -4.06 15.90
CA ALA A 59 0.06 -4.82 17.11
C ALA A 59 0.21 -6.32 16.88
N TRP A 60 -0.31 -6.82 15.77
CA TRP A 60 -0.20 -8.23 15.39
C TRP A 60 1.27 -8.65 15.15
N PHE A 61 2.05 -7.81 14.44
CA PHE A 61 3.47 -8.04 14.23
C PHE A 61 4.20 -8.18 15.57
N ARG A 62 4.05 -7.21 16.48
CA ARG A 62 4.71 -7.19 17.79
C ARG A 62 4.32 -8.41 18.64
N GLU A 63 3.04 -8.75 18.71
CA GLU A 63 2.54 -9.90 19.46
C GLU A 63 3.19 -11.22 19.00
N ASN A 64 3.45 -11.35 17.70
CA ASN A 64 3.98 -12.58 17.10
C ASN A 64 5.52 -12.63 16.98
N THR A 65 6.23 -11.51 17.19
CA THR A 65 7.68 -11.43 16.96
C THR A 65 8.50 -11.00 18.18
N ASP A 66 7.94 -10.26 19.13
CA ASP A 66 8.70 -9.69 20.28
C ASP A 66 9.41 -10.74 21.14
N ALA A 67 8.96 -11.99 21.14
CA ALA A 67 9.58 -13.05 21.91
C ALA A 67 10.92 -13.55 21.35
N TRP A 68 11.21 -13.28 20.06
CA TRP A 68 12.37 -13.86 19.35
C TRP A 68 13.09 -12.89 18.40
N LEU A 69 12.46 -11.78 18.02
CA LEU A 69 13.09 -10.79 17.15
C LEU A 69 13.86 -9.77 17.98
N ASP A 70 15.02 -9.34 17.48
CA ASP A 70 15.79 -8.26 18.08
C ASP A 70 14.93 -6.99 18.23
N PRO A 71 14.91 -6.34 19.40
CA PRO A 71 14.05 -5.17 19.64
C PRO A 71 14.32 -3.97 18.72
N VAL A 72 15.57 -3.81 18.24
CA VAL A 72 15.92 -2.72 17.31
C VAL A 72 15.33 -3.02 15.94
N LEU A 73 15.51 -4.25 15.44
CA LEU A 73 14.89 -4.67 14.17
C LEU A 73 13.35 -4.61 14.25
N ALA A 74 12.77 -5.02 15.37
CA ALA A 74 11.33 -4.93 15.58
C ALA A 74 10.82 -3.49 15.53
N ALA A 75 11.58 -2.53 16.09
CA ALA A 75 11.23 -1.12 16.04
C ALA A 75 11.35 -0.55 14.61
N GLU A 76 12.37 -0.93 13.85
CA GLU A 76 12.56 -0.52 12.47
C GLU A 76 11.42 -1.04 11.58
N VAL A 77 11.08 -2.32 11.65
CA VAL A 77 9.93 -2.89 10.92
C VAL A 77 8.62 -2.18 11.30
N THR A 78 8.42 -1.92 12.60
CA THR A 78 7.24 -1.17 13.08
C THR A 78 7.14 0.19 12.41
N ALA A 79 8.25 0.95 12.39
CA ALA A 79 8.28 2.29 11.78
C ALA A 79 7.97 2.24 10.26
N LEU A 80 8.42 1.19 9.56
CA LEU A 80 8.14 1.00 8.15
C LEU A 80 6.67 0.63 7.88
N ILE A 81 6.05 -0.19 8.74
CA ILE A 81 4.61 -0.47 8.66
C ILE A 81 3.82 0.83 8.90
N GLU A 82 4.17 1.59 9.92
CA GLU A 82 3.54 2.88 10.21
C GLU A 82 3.69 3.90 9.08
N ALA A 83 4.76 3.83 8.29
CA ALA A 83 4.98 4.72 7.16
C ALA A 83 3.99 4.50 6.00
N THR A 84 3.33 3.33 5.91
CA THR A 84 2.28 3.06 4.92
C THR A 84 0.92 3.66 5.31
N ASP A 85 0.76 4.15 6.54
CA ASP A 85 -0.42 4.93 6.93
C ASP A 85 -0.34 6.36 6.35
N PHE A 86 -1.02 6.59 5.23
CA PHE A 86 -1.04 7.90 4.54
C PHE A 86 -1.74 9.02 5.33
N ARG A 87 -2.36 8.72 6.46
CA ARG A 87 -2.93 9.71 7.40
C ARG A 87 -1.85 10.33 8.28
N ARG A 88 -0.72 9.64 8.45
CA ARG A 88 0.43 10.10 9.24
C ARG A 88 1.32 11.06 8.41
N PRO A 89 2.06 11.96 9.06
CA PRO A 89 3.08 12.74 8.38
C PRO A 89 4.11 11.83 7.73
N ARG A 90 4.55 12.18 6.50
CA ARG A 90 5.63 11.45 5.82
C ARG A 90 6.94 11.60 6.59
N THR A 91 7.64 10.50 6.78
CA THR A 91 9.02 10.49 7.30
C THR A 91 10.01 10.82 6.18
N GLU A 92 11.16 11.40 6.54
CA GLU A 92 12.20 11.80 5.56
C GLU A 92 13.29 10.73 5.37
N ASP A 93 13.22 9.60 6.09
CA ASP A 93 14.21 8.54 5.97
C ASP A 93 14.03 7.72 4.67
N SER A 94 15.15 7.18 4.16
CA SER A 94 15.20 6.50 2.88
C SER A 94 14.51 5.14 2.87
N ALA A 95 14.50 4.41 4.00
CA ALA A 95 13.89 3.10 4.11
C ALA A 95 12.35 3.22 4.07
N SER A 96 11.78 4.17 4.85
CA SER A 96 10.35 4.48 4.79
C SER A 96 9.94 5.00 3.42
N ALA A 97 10.78 5.82 2.78
CA ALA A 97 10.51 6.29 1.42
C ALA A 97 10.42 5.12 0.43
N LEU A 98 11.37 4.18 0.51
CA LEU A 98 11.40 3.02 -0.38
C LEU A 98 10.23 2.06 -0.09
N MET A 99 9.91 1.79 1.18
CA MET A 99 8.77 0.96 1.55
C MET A 99 7.46 1.50 0.97
N VAL A 100 7.23 2.80 1.11
CA VAL A 100 6.02 3.46 0.56
C VAL A 100 6.02 3.44 -0.97
N ASP A 101 7.16 3.68 -1.64
CA ASP A 101 7.25 3.64 -3.09
C ASP A 101 6.97 2.23 -3.64
N ILE A 102 7.43 1.17 -2.94
CA ILE A 102 7.14 -0.23 -3.26
C ILE A 102 5.64 -0.52 -3.13
N ASP A 103 5.02 -0.13 -2.03
CA ASP A 103 3.59 -0.33 -1.78
C ASP A 103 2.73 0.36 -2.86
N LEU A 104 3.12 1.57 -3.25
CA LEU A 104 2.47 2.36 -4.30
C LEU A 104 2.87 1.97 -5.74
N ALA A 105 3.71 0.97 -5.95
CA ALA A 105 4.19 0.60 -7.29
C ALA A 105 3.07 0.26 -8.28
N ILE A 106 1.95 -0.25 -7.78
CA ILE A 106 0.73 -0.56 -8.55
C ILE A 106 0.20 0.65 -9.31
N LEU A 107 0.37 1.86 -8.77
CA LEU A 107 -0.13 3.08 -9.40
C LEU A 107 0.50 3.37 -10.77
N ALA A 108 1.71 2.86 -11.03
CA ALA A 108 2.44 3.07 -12.27
C ALA A 108 2.42 1.85 -13.22
N THR A 109 1.58 0.86 -12.95
CA THR A 109 1.48 -0.33 -13.82
C THR A 109 0.79 0.00 -15.14
N PRO A 110 0.91 -0.87 -16.18
CA PRO A 110 0.11 -0.74 -17.39
C PRO A 110 -1.40 -0.65 -17.09
N GLU A 111 -2.12 0.08 -17.94
CA GLU A 111 -3.56 0.40 -17.79
C GLU A 111 -4.40 -0.82 -17.38
N GLU A 112 -4.25 -1.95 -18.10
CA GLU A 112 -5.00 -3.18 -17.79
C GLU A 112 -4.79 -3.68 -16.35
N ALA A 113 -3.56 -3.59 -15.85
CA ALA A 113 -3.23 -4.00 -14.48
C ALA A 113 -3.74 -3.00 -13.45
N TYR A 114 -3.71 -1.71 -13.78
CA TYR A 114 -4.27 -0.65 -12.94
C TYR A 114 -5.80 -0.78 -12.85
N ASP A 115 -6.49 -1.05 -13.95
CA ASP A 115 -7.94 -1.25 -13.98
C ASP A 115 -8.34 -2.47 -13.13
N ALA A 116 -7.56 -3.57 -13.24
CA ALA A 116 -7.78 -4.75 -12.41
C ALA A 116 -7.62 -4.43 -10.91
N TYR A 117 -6.64 -3.60 -10.56
CA TYR A 117 -6.48 -3.07 -9.20
C TYR A 117 -7.68 -2.24 -8.75
N CYS A 118 -8.15 -1.29 -9.57
CA CYS A 118 -9.32 -0.46 -9.25
C CYS A 118 -10.57 -1.33 -9.00
N ALA A 119 -10.79 -2.33 -9.86
CA ALA A 119 -11.89 -3.28 -9.71
C ALA A 119 -11.75 -4.13 -8.42
N ALA A 120 -10.55 -4.56 -8.06
CA ALA A 120 -10.29 -5.31 -6.85
C ALA A 120 -10.54 -4.45 -5.59
N ILE A 121 -10.08 -3.21 -5.56
CA ILE A 121 -10.37 -2.25 -4.49
C ILE A 121 -11.89 -2.02 -4.37
N ARG A 122 -12.60 -1.82 -5.49
CA ARG A 122 -14.06 -1.66 -5.44
C ARG A 122 -14.76 -2.87 -4.82
N ARG A 123 -14.27 -4.07 -5.05
CA ARG A 123 -14.81 -5.31 -4.47
C ARG A 123 -14.57 -5.39 -2.97
N GLU A 124 -13.38 -5.01 -2.48
CA GLU A 124 -13.08 -4.96 -1.04
C GLU A 124 -14.00 -3.97 -0.31
N TYR A 125 -14.34 -2.87 -0.95
CA TYR A 125 -15.25 -1.86 -0.43
C TYR A 125 -16.72 -2.06 -0.90
N ALA A 126 -17.14 -3.29 -1.25
CA ALA A 126 -18.48 -3.58 -1.75
C ALA A 126 -19.61 -3.18 -0.77
N HIS A 127 -19.31 -3.12 0.53
CA HIS A 127 -20.23 -2.68 1.57
C HIS A 127 -20.48 -1.16 1.58
N VAL A 128 -19.65 -0.36 0.91
CA VAL A 128 -19.78 1.09 0.81
C VAL A 128 -20.66 1.44 -0.40
N PRO A 129 -21.72 2.25 -0.23
CA PRO A 129 -22.55 2.71 -1.36
C PRO A 129 -21.71 3.41 -2.44
N ASP A 130 -22.07 3.23 -3.71
CA ASP A 130 -21.26 3.69 -4.86
C ASP A 130 -20.90 5.18 -4.78
N GLU A 131 -21.83 6.05 -4.48
CA GLU A 131 -21.58 7.50 -4.38
C GLU A 131 -20.55 7.81 -3.28
N ALA A 132 -20.68 7.18 -2.11
CA ALA A 132 -19.76 7.35 -1.00
C ALA A 132 -18.36 6.81 -1.32
N PHE A 133 -18.28 5.63 -1.97
CA PHE A 133 -17.02 5.05 -2.44
C PHE A 133 -16.34 5.98 -3.45
N ARG A 134 -17.05 6.42 -4.49
CA ARG A 134 -16.52 7.32 -5.52
C ARG A 134 -15.96 8.60 -4.92
N SER A 135 -16.73 9.25 -4.04
CA SER A 135 -16.29 10.45 -3.34
C SER A 135 -15.07 10.23 -2.46
N GLY A 136 -15.05 9.13 -1.69
CA GLY A 136 -13.91 8.76 -0.84
C GLY A 136 -12.66 8.44 -1.66
N ARG A 137 -12.81 7.60 -2.69
CA ARG A 137 -11.72 7.20 -3.58
C ARG A 137 -11.12 8.40 -4.33
N ALA A 138 -11.97 9.27 -4.86
CA ALA A 138 -11.51 10.49 -5.54
C ALA A 138 -10.68 11.39 -4.61
N LYS A 139 -11.04 11.53 -3.34
CA LYS A 139 -10.24 12.29 -2.37
C LYS A 139 -8.87 11.68 -2.14
N VAL A 140 -8.78 10.35 -2.01
CA VAL A 140 -7.50 9.64 -1.84
C VAL A 140 -6.62 9.86 -3.07
N MET A 141 -7.16 9.62 -4.27
CA MET A 141 -6.42 9.75 -5.52
C MET A 141 -5.97 11.20 -5.79
N ALA A 142 -6.83 12.19 -5.55
CA ALA A 142 -6.45 13.60 -5.64
C ALA A 142 -5.35 13.97 -4.63
N GLY A 143 -5.34 13.34 -3.45
CA GLY A 143 -4.28 13.50 -2.45
C GLY A 143 -2.92 13.02 -2.95
N PHE A 144 -2.86 11.95 -3.73
CA PHE A 144 -1.62 11.53 -4.39
C PHE A 144 -1.17 12.50 -5.47
N LEU A 145 -2.08 13.02 -6.31
CA LEU A 145 -1.73 14.01 -7.35
C LEU A 145 -1.26 15.35 -6.80
N ALA A 146 -1.66 15.72 -5.58
CA ALA A 146 -1.31 17.00 -4.96
C ALA A 146 0.19 17.14 -4.64
N LYS A 147 0.95 16.06 -4.66
CA LYS A 147 2.38 16.03 -4.34
C LYS A 147 3.11 15.00 -5.19
N ARG A 148 4.44 14.92 -5.07
CA ARG A 148 5.22 13.85 -5.68
C ARG A 148 4.80 12.52 -5.06
N ILE A 149 4.47 11.52 -5.90
CA ILE A 149 4.02 10.20 -5.49
C ILE A 149 5.22 9.41 -4.99
N TYR A 150 6.19 9.16 -5.88
CA TYR A 150 7.40 8.41 -5.56
C TYR A 150 8.52 9.33 -5.06
N ARG A 151 9.24 8.87 -4.03
CA ARG A 151 10.24 9.69 -3.35
C ARG A 151 11.67 9.25 -3.60
N THR A 152 11.87 7.99 -4.03
CA THR A 152 13.18 7.43 -4.32
C THR A 152 13.53 7.53 -5.81
N GLU A 153 14.82 7.45 -6.11
CA GLU A 153 15.31 7.40 -7.49
C GLU A 153 14.92 6.11 -8.20
N TYR A 154 14.68 5.01 -7.46
CA TYR A 154 14.25 3.73 -8.03
C TYR A 154 12.91 3.80 -8.76
N PHE A 155 12.05 4.73 -8.35
CA PHE A 155 10.70 4.90 -8.89
C PHE A 155 10.50 6.24 -9.61
N ALA A 156 11.55 7.07 -9.75
CA ALA A 156 11.43 8.42 -10.30
C ALA A 156 10.88 8.44 -11.74
N ASP A 157 11.24 7.47 -12.55
CA ASP A 157 10.79 7.32 -13.94
C ASP A 157 9.33 6.86 -14.08
N ARG A 158 8.72 6.38 -12.99
CA ARG A 158 7.33 5.89 -12.94
C ARG A 158 6.32 6.97 -12.56
N GLU A 159 6.76 8.12 -12.07
CA GLU A 159 5.88 9.21 -11.60
C GLU A 159 4.81 9.60 -12.62
N GLU A 160 5.22 9.81 -13.88
CA GLU A 160 4.31 10.22 -14.95
C GLU A 160 3.28 9.13 -15.30
N ALA A 161 3.65 7.86 -15.23
CA ALA A 161 2.71 6.76 -15.46
C ALA A 161 1.67 6.69 -14.34
N ALA A 162 2.09 6.78 -13.08
CA ALA A 162 1.18 6.80 -11.95
C ALA A 162 0.21 7.99 -12.03
N ARG A 163 0.70 9.17 -12.36
CA ARG A 163 -0.14 10.38 -12.50
C ARG A 163 -1.17 10.23 -13.60
N ARG A 164 -0.80 9.64 -14.75
CA ARG A 164 -1.77 9.37 -15.84
C ARG A 164 -2.86 8.40 -15.39
N ASN A 165 -2.49 7.29 -14.77
CA ASN A 165 -3.44 6.30 -14.28
C ASN A 165 -4.42 6.90 -13.27
N ILE A 166 -3.90 7.64 -12.29
CA ILE A 166 -4.74 8.30 -11.27
C ILE A 166 -5.66 9.35 -11.90
N GLN A 167 -5.18 10.13 -12.89
CA GLN A 167 -6.02 11.12 -13.56
C GLN A 167 -7.15 10.43 -14.34
N SER A 168 -6.86 9.34 -15.05
CA SER A 168 -7.87 8.54 -15.76
C SER A 168 -8.95 8.02 -14.79
N GLU A 169 -8.53 7.47 -13.64
CA GLU A 169 -9.47 7.01 -12.59
C GLU A 169 -10.34 8.17 -12.05
N LEU A 170 -9.73 9.34 -11.81
CA LEU A 170 -10.48 10.52 -11.34
C LEU A 170 -11.53 10.98 -12.36
N ASP A 171 -11.19 10.95 -13.64
CA ASP A 171 -12.11 11.31 -14.71
C ASP A 171 -13.30 10.32 -14.77
N GLU A 172 -13.06 9.03 -14.62
CA GLU A 172 -14.11 7.99 -14.54
C GLU A 172 -14.96 8.14 -13.28
N LEU A 173 -14.35 8.41 -12.12
CA LEU A 173 -15.06 8.66 -10.89
C LEU A 173 -15.95 9.91 -10.97
N GLY A 174 -15.57 10.94 -11.73
CA GLY A 174 -16.34 12.16 -11.96
C GLY A 174 -17.43 12.04 -13.04
N ALA A 175 -17.21 11.23 -14.09
CA ALA A 175 -18.09 11.13 -15.24
C ALA A 175 -19.46 10.46 -14.98
N SER A 176 -19.65 9.82 -13.81
CA SER A 176 -20.89 9.09 -13.46
C SER A 176 -21.73 9.81 -12.38
N ALA A 177 -21.55 11.11 -12.20
CA ALA A 177 -22.30 11.94 -11.27
C ALA A 177 -23.51 12.63 -11.96
#